data_1dd3b5bae86aae6b81046ce2f8867b08
#
_entry.id   1dd3b5bae86aae6b81046ce2f8867b08
#
_cell.length_a   1.000
_cell.length_b   1.000
_cell.length_c   1.000
_cell.angle_alpha   90.00
_cell.angle_beta   90.00
_cell.angle_gamma   90.00
#
_symmetry.space_group_name_H-M   'P 1'
#
loop_
_entity.id
_entity.type
_entity.pdbx_description
1 polymer ?
#
loop_
_entity_poly.entity_id
_entity_poly.type
_entity_poly.pdbx_seq_one_letter_code
_entity_poly.pdbx_strand_id
1 'polypeptide(L)'
;MIGQHMRHRLCALITFFALGAASFGAGSATAAQPASESGRFEVYFAGLKAGEVRFAMTRENGQYAATGRVKSSGLIAAIARFRYRADVTGRVNGDSYAPLRYEESLDTGRRSSDKVIAYRGGLPVLEESEEPDAHWLDPRSQGDALDPLTAFWQLLRARDGDDLCRLDTVYFDGERRIRLTTSEDSRATDRVVCNGRYIREGGFSRKALKEGRTFPFELTYAPAASGHWQVSRIDAKTLRGRVLLIRR
;
A
#
# COMPACT_ATOMS: atom_id res chain seq x y z
N MET A 1 15.24 90.94 13.00
CA MET A 1 15.86 91.18 14.31
C MET A 1 16.23 89.74 14.81
N ILE A 2 17.49 89.37 14.67
CA ILE A 2 18.49 89.20 15.74
C ILE A 2 18.02 88.08 16.69
N GLY A 3 18.72 87.04 16.94
CA GLY A 3 20.12 86.55 16.69
C GLY A 3 20.24 85.18 17.36
N GLN A 4 21.04 84.39 16.80
CA GLN A 4 22.26 83.71 17.30
C GLN A 4 22.27 83.20 18.73
N HIS A 5 22.62 81.92 18.84
CA HIS A 5 23.78 81.31 19.47
C HIS A 5 23.44 79.79 19.74
N MET A 6 23.95 78.86 19.06
CA MET A 6 25.24 78.11 19.12
C MET A 6 25.72 77.78 20.55
N ARG A 7 25.69 76.50 20.91
CA ARG A 7 26.79 75.77 21.61
C ARG A 7 26.53 74.29 21.89
N HIS A 8 27.35 73.50 21.26
CA HIS A 8 27.90 72.18 21.57
C HIS A 8 27.73 71.57 22.96
N ARG A 9 27.52 70.24 22.99
CA ARG A 9 28.24 69.15 23.72
C ARG A 9 27.50 67.87 23.45
N LEU A 10 28.05 66.92 22.74
CA LEU A 10 29.01 65.83 22.96
C LEU A 10 28.58 64.78 24.02
N CYS A 11 28.63 63.54 23.62
CA CYS A 11 28.62 62.23 24.36
C CYS A 11 27.22 61.66 24.73
N ALA A 12 26.85 60.44 24.45
CA ALA A 12 27.57 59.16 24.46
C ALA A 12 26.78 58.12 23.69
N LEU A 13 27.48 57.33 22.88
CA LEU A 13 27.06 56.07 22.33
C LEU A 13 26.86 55.03 23.47
N ILE A 14 25.69 54.45 23.56
CA ILE A 14 25.50 53.16 24.23
C ILE A 14 24.85 52.24 23.21
N THR A 15 25.70 51.39 22.58
CA THR A 15 25.29 50.28 21.72
C THR A 15 24.75 49.15 22.59
N PHE A 16 23.45 48.95 22.59
CA PHE A 16 22.85 47.75 23.14
C PHE A 16 22.91 46.63 22.08
N PHE A 17 23.87 45.71 22.27
CA PHE A 17 23.95 44.49 21.51
C PHE A 17 22.91 43.54 22.04
N ALA A 18 21.73 43.44 21.38
CA ALA A 18 20.74 42.43 21.65
C ALA A 18 21.20 41.13 20.99
N LEU A 19 21.73 40.20 21.79
CA LEU A 19 21.93 38.79 21.37
C LEU A 19 20.54 38.18 21.12
N GLY A 20 20.14 38.11 19.87
CA GLY A 20 19.02 37.30 19.44
C GLY A 20 19.43 35.83 19.48
N ALA A 21 18.96 35.10 20.48
CA ALA A 21 19.02 33.64 20.50
C ALA A 21 18.13 33.09 19.37
N ALA A 22 18.71 32.73 18.23
CA ALA A 22 18.05 31.98 17.20
C ALA A 22 17.83 30.56 17.70
N SER A 23 16.59 30.29 18.18
CA SER A 23 16.15 28.94 18.46
C SER A 23 16.03 28.17 17.13
N PHE A 24 17.05 27.40 16.80
CA PHE A 24 16.93 26.39 15.75
C PHE A 24 15.94 25.33 16.23
N GLY A 25 14.69 25.47 15.79
CA GLY A 25 13.71 24.41 15.90
C GLY A 25 14.22 23.21 15.09
N ALA A 26 14.65 22.15 15.77
CA ALA A 26 14.91 20.86 15.13
C ALA A 26 13.55 20.36 14.59
N GLY A 27 13.21 20.72 13.36
CA GLY A 27 12.13 20.09 12.62
C GLY A 27 12.48 18.61 12.49
N SER A 28 11.65 17.75 13.07
CA SER A 28 11.73 16.31 12.84
C SER A 28 11.57 16.10 11.33
N ALA A 29 12.69 15.78 10.65
CA ALA A 29 12.66 15.41 9.26
C ALA A 29 11.90 14.07 9.16
N THR A 30 10.64 14.12 8.76
CA THR A 30 9.90 12.94 8.37
C THR A 30 10.68 12.29 7.22
N ALA A 31 11.20 11.10 7.42
CA ALA A 31 11.94 10.38 6.40
C ALA A 31 11.03 10.24 5.16
N ALA A 32 11.46 10.80 4.03
CA ALA A 32 10.71 10.69 2.79
C ALA A 32 10.62 9.21 2.41
N GLN A 33 9.40 8.76 2.07
CA GLN A 33 9.22 7.39 1.59
C GLN A 33 10.08 7.15 0.34
N PRO A 34 10.66 5.93 0.19
CA PRO A 34 11.54 5.65 -0.93
C PRO A 34 10.83 5.89 -2.27
N ALA A 35 11.52 6.54 -3.20
CA ALA A 35 11.03 6.80 -4.55
C ALA A 35 10.75 5.49 -5.33
N SER A 36 11.44 4.42 -4.97
CA SER A 36 11.18 3.07 -5.50
C SER A 36 11.31 2.03 -4.38
N GLU A 37 10.44 1.05 -4.40
CA GLU A 37 10.49 -0.10 -3.50
C GLU A 37 10.10 -1.36 -4.24
N SER A 38 10.72 -2.47 -3.89
CA SER A 38 10.38 -3.78 -4.41
C SER A 38 10.46 -4.85 -3.33
N GLY A 39 9.77 -5.96 -3.57
CA GLY A 39 9.81 -7.10 -2.67
C GLY A 39 9.56 -8.40 -3.39
N ARG A 40 10.10 -9.45 -2.77
CA ARG A 40 9.93 -10.83 -3.22
C ARG A 40 9.56 -11.68 -2.03
N PHE A 41 8.53 -12.51 -2.20
CA PHE A 41 8.12 -13.49 -1.21
C PHE A 41 8.11 -14.88 -1.82
N GLU A 42 8.62 -15.84 -1.07
CA GLU A 42 8.34 -17.25 -1.33
C GLU A 42 6.99 -17.63 -0.73
N VAL A 43 6.18 -18.34 -1.49
CA VAL A 43 4.86 -18.81 -1.08
C VAL A 43 4.95 -20.28 -0.70
N TYR A 44 4.41 -20.61 0.46
CA TYR A 44 4.29 -21.98 0.97
C TYR A 44 2.82 -22.32 1.18
N PHE A 45 2.43 -23.53 0.78
CA PHE A 45 1.12 -24.11 1.02
C PHE A 45 1.31 -25.50 1.64
N ALA A 46 0.67 -25.77 2.77
CA ALA A 46 0.83 -27.01 3.51
C ALA A 46 2.30 -27.41 3.76
N GLY A 47 3.18 -26.43 4.02
CA GLY A 47 4.61 -26.64 4.26
C GLY A 47 5.48 -26.82 3.00
N LEU A 48 4.88 -26.95 1.83
CA LEU A 48 5.60 -27.10 0.56
C LEU A 48 5.73 -25.74 -0.14
N LYS A 49 6.90 -25.48 -0.76
CA LYS A 49 7.09 -24.29 -1.59
C LYS A 49 6.16 -24.37 -2.80
N ALA A 50 5.23 -23.44 -2.87
CA ALA A 50 4.15 -23.40 -3.86
C ALA A 50 4.37 -22.38 -4.96
N GLY A 51 5.16 -21.34 -4.69
CA GLY A 51 5.34 -20.28 -5.66
C GLY A 51 6.16 -19.10 -5.17
N GLU A 52 6.00 -18.01 -5.88
CA GLU A 52 6.68 -16.74 -5.61
C GLU A 52 5.75 -15.57 -5.92
N VAL A 53 5.80 -14.54 -5.08
CA VAL A 53 5.22 -13.21 -5.31
C VAL A 53 6.34 -12.22 -5.47
N ARG A 54 6.27 -11.37 -6.48
CA ARG A 54 7.13 -10.19 -6.66
C ARG A 54 6.26 -8.97 -6.85
N PHE A 55 6.69 -7.86 -6.29
CA PHE A 55 6.07 -6.56 -6.52
C PHE A 55 7.14 -5.47 -6.59
N ALA A 56 6.83 -4.41 -7.28
CA ALA A 56 7.63 -3.19 -7.30
C ALA A 56 6.71 -1.99 -7.49
N MET A 57 7.11 -0.85 -6.93
CA MET A 57 6.47 0.44 -7.16
C MET A 57 7.54 1.52 -7.28
N THR A 58 7.31 2.45 -8.18
CA THR A 58 8.06 3.70 -8.32
C THR A 58 7.12 4.88 -8.09
N ARG A 59 7.64 5.95 -7.48
CA ARG A 59 6.94 7.22 -7.28
C ARG A 59 7.83 8.35 -7.75
N GLU A 60 7.31 9.16 -8.64
CA GLU A 60 8.02 10.29 -9.20
C GLU A 60 7.04 11.39 -9.62
N ASN A 61 7.33 12.64 -9.28
CA ASN A 61 6.56 13.82 -9.71
C ASN A 61 5.03 13.70 -9.45
N GLY A 62 4.64 13.15 -8.28
CA GLY A 62 3.23 12.99 -7.93
C GLY A 62 2.51 11.87 -8.71
N GLN A 63 3.25 11.04 -9.42
CA GLN A 63 2.75 9.84 -10.08
C GLN A 63 3.33 8.58 -9.44
N TYR A 64 2.64 7.45 -9.64
CA TYR A 64 3.17 6.14 -9.29
C TYR A 64 2.90 5.14 -10.41
N ALA A 65 3.78 4.14 -10.47
CA ALA A 65 3.58 2.94 -11.26
C ALA A 65 3.95 1.73 -10.41
N ALA A 66 3.10 0.71 -10.40
CA ALA A 66 3.38 -0.53 -9.70
C ALA A 66 3.19 -1.74 -10.60
N THR A 67 3.93 -2.80 -10.31
CA THR A 67 3.82 -4.11 -10.95
C THR A 67 3.77 -5.19 -9.88
N GLY A 68 2.92 -6.20 -10.11
CA GLY A 68 2.78 -7.39 -9.28
C GLY A 68 2.82 -8.66 -10.11
N ARG A 69 3.50 -9.68 -9.63
CA ARG A 69 3.58 -10.98 -10.30
C ARG A 69 3.49 -12.10 -9.28
N VAL A 70 2.64 -13.07 -9.58
CA VAL A 70 2.55 -14.32 -8.80
C VAL A 70 2.69 -15.48 -9.76
N LYS A 71 3.54 -16.46 -9.41
CA LYS A 71 3.67 -17.68 -10.19
C LYS A 71 3.82 -18.88 -9.26
N SER A 72 3.17 -19.99 -9.62
CA SER A 72 3.44 -21.27 -8.99
C SER A 72 4.83 -21.77 -9.38
N SER A 73 5.46 -22.56 -8.50
CA SER A 73 6.77 -23.16 -8.72
C SER A 73 6.86 -24.55 -8.08
N GLY A 74 7.93 -25.27 -8.41
CA GLY A 74 8.20 -26.61 -7.86
C GLY A 74 7.11 -27.63 -8.21
N LEU A 75 6.89 -28.60 -7.33
CA LEU A 75 5.92 -29.69 -7.52
C LEU A 75 4.47 -29.15 -7.66
N ILE A 76 4.15 -28.06 -7.00
CA ILE A 76 2.82 -27.45 -7.10
C ILE A 76 2.56 -26.94 -8.51
N ALA A 77 3.54 -26.37 -9.20
CA ALA A 77 3.37 -25.90 -10.58
C ALA A 77 3.07 -27.04 -11.58
N ALA A 78 3.51 -28.25 -11.30
CA ALA A 78 3.22 -29.42 -12.12
C ALA A 78 1.74 -29.87 -12.00
N ILE A 79 1.11 -29.60 -10.84
CA ILE A 79 -0.27 -30.01 -10.55
C ILE A 79 -1.26 -28.86 -10.78
N ALA A 80 -0.85 -27.63 -10.42
CA ALA A 80 -1.66 -26.44 -10.48
C ALA A 80 -0.84 -25.25 -10.98
N ARG A 81 -0.82 -25.09 -12.31
CA ARG A 81 -0.21 -23.89 -12.91
C ARG A 81 -1.02 -22.66 -12.49
N PHE A 82 -0.31 -21.64 -11.97
CA PHE A 82 -0.88 -20.36 -11.65
C PHE A 82 0.10 -19.26 -12.04
N ARG A 83 -0.35 -18.32 -12.83
CA ARG A 83 0.37 -17.11 -13.20
C ARG A 83 -0.60 -15.94 -13.07
N TYR A 84 -0.18 -14.94 -12.35
CA TYR A 84 -0.89 -13.67 -12.22
C TYR A 84 0.10 -12.54 -12.46
N ARG A 85 -0.32 -11.59 -13.24
CA ARG A 85 0.38 -10.33 -13.47
C ARG A 85 -0.62 -9.21 -13.32
N ALA A 86 -0.19 -8.13 -12.66
CA ALA A 86 -0.92 -6.88 -12.64
C ALA A 86 0.06 -5.72 -12.77
N ASP A 87 -0.39 -4.68 -13.44
CA ASP A 87 0.31 -3.42 -13.58
C ASP A 87 -0.69 -2.29 -13.30
N VAL A 88 -0.27 -1.22 -12.61
CA VAL A 88 -1.10 -0.05 -12.33
C VAL A 88 -0.28 1.22 -12.48
N THR A 89 -0.92 2.27 -12.97
CA THR A 89 -0.41 3.64 -12.96
C THR A 89 -1.43 4.56 -12.30
N GLY A 90 -0.97 5.62 -11.64
CA GLY A 90 -1.85 6.54 -10.95
C GLY A 90 -1.13 7.78 -10.44
N ARG A 91 -1.86 8.58 -9.67
CA ARG A 91 -1.35 9.75 -8.97
C ARG A 91 -1.17 9.45 -7.50
N VAL A 92 -0.17 10.07 -6.88
CA VAL A 92 0.09 9.94 -5.45
C VAL A 92 0.37 11.31 -4.86
N ASN A 93 -0.22 11.57 -3.70
CA ASN A 93 0.06 12.75 -2.87
C ASN A 93 0.20 12.28 -1.41
N GLY A 94 1.45 12.29 -0.90
CA GLY A 94 1.75 11.63 0.37
C GLY A 94 1.37 10.15 0.33
N ASP A 95 0.46 9.74 1.20
CA ASP A 95 -0.06 8.37 1.30
C ASP A 95 -1.39 8.15 0.58
N SER A 96 -1.91 9.19 -0.09
CA SER A 96 -3.13 9.11 -0.88
C SER A 96 -2.82 8.69 -2.31
N TYR A 97 -3.37 7.56 -2.73
CA TYR A 97 -3.23 6.98 -4.05
C TYR A 97 -4.53 7.13 -4.83
N ALA A 98 -4.42 7.58 -6.08
CA ALA A 98 -5.54 7.69 -7.02
C ALA A 98 -5.16 6.93 -8.30
N PRO A 99 -5.61 5.68 -8.49
CA PRO A 99 -5.32 4.91 -9.69
C PRO A 99 -5.90 5.60 -10.93
N LEU A 100 -5.22 5.44 -12.06
CA LEU A 100 -5.68 5.91 -13.37
C LEU A 100 -5.98 4.74 -14.29
N ARG A 101 -5.15 3.69 -14.24
CA ARG A 101 -5.31 2.51 -15.06
C ARG A 101 -4.70 1.30 -14.35
N TYR A 102 -5.47 0.25 -14.23
CA TYR A 102 -5.08 -1.06 -13.70
C TYR A 102 -5.32 -2.12 -14.76
N GLU A 103 -4.35 -2.98 -14.96
CA GLU A 103 -4.41 -4.11 -15.89
C GLU A 103 -4.01 -5.38 -15.15
N GLU A 104 -4.73 -6.46 -15.36
CA GLU A 104 -4.36 -7.77 -14.84
C GLU A 104 -4.49 -8.86 -15.90
N SER A 105 -3.64 -9.87 -15.78
CA SER A 105 -3.70 -11.10 -16.54
C SER A 105 -3.57 -12.28 -15.60
N LEU A 106 -4.48 -13.21 -15.70
CA LEU A 106 -4.57 -14.42 -14.89
C LEU A 106 -4.55 -15.66 -15.79
N ASP A 107 -3.64 -16.60 -15.52
CA ASP A 107 -3.64 -17.94 -16.12
C ASP A 107 -3.55 -19.00 -15.00
N THR A 108 -4.61 -19.76 -14.85
CA THR A 108 -4.68 -20.87 -13.89
C THR A 108 -4.38 -22.24 -14.51
N GLY A 109 -3.95 -22.27 -15.78
CA GLY A 109 -3.77 -23.48 -16.58
C GLY A 109 -5.09 -24.10 -17.05
N ARG A 110 -6.21 -23.70 -16.48
CA ARG A 110 -7.58 -24.13 -16.89
C ARG A 110 -8.41 -22.99 -17.42
N ARG A 111 -8.13 -21.76 -16.99
CA ARG A 111 -8.80 -20.52 -17.39
C ARG A 111 -7.73 -19.44 -17.53
N SER A 112 -7.90 -18.58 -18.49
CA SER A 112 -7.19 -17.32 -18.61
C SER A 112 -8.22 -16.19 -18.64
N SER A 113 -7.87 -15.06 -18.06
CA SER A 113 -8.65 -13.83 -18.13
C SER A 113 -7.71 -12.63 -18.10
N ASP A 114 -8.04 -11.64 -18.90
CA ASP A 114 -7.41 -10.33 -18.87
C ASP A 114 -8.49 -9.33 -18.44
N LYS A 115 -8.11 -8.32 -17.67
CA LYS A 115 -9.02 -7.29 -17.19
C LYS A 115 -8.32 -5.96 -17.18
N VAL A 116 -9.03 -4.92 -17.62
CA VAL A 116 -8.57 -3.53 -17.59
C VAL A 116 -9.60 -2.67 -16.90
N ILE A 117 -9.17 -1.93 -15.88
CA ILE A 117 -9.97 -0.93 -15.18
C ILE A 117 -9.33 0.44 -15.40
N ALA A 118 -10.00 1.31 -16.15
CA ALA A 118 -9.64 2.72 -16.26
C ALA A 118 -10.40 3.53 -15.21
N TYR A 119 -9.75 4.52 -14.61
CA TYR A 119 -10.39 5.42 -13.65
C TYR A 119 -10.65 6.77 -14.30
N ARG A 120 -11.92 7.11 -14.53
CA ARG A 120 -12.37 8.36 -15.16
C ARG A 120 -13.08 9.22 -14.11
N GLY A 121 -12.50 10.37 -13.80
CA GLY A 121 -13.02 11.22 -12.71
C GLY A 121 -13.03 10.52 -11.33
N GLY A 122 -12.11 9.56 -11.10
CA GLY A 122 -12.04 8.76 -9.88
C GLY A 122 -12.98 7.54 -9.86
N LEU A 123 -13.82 7.36 -10.86
CA LEU A 123 -14.74 6.21 -10.98
C LEU A 123 -14.12 5.11 -11.83
N PRO A 124 -14.12 3.84 -11.38
CA PRO A 124 -13.66 2.73 -12.19
C PRO A 124 -14.59 2.45 -13.37
N VAL A 125 -14.01 2.17 -14.53
CA VAL A 125 -14.68 1.80 -15.77
C VAL A 125 -13.97 0.57 -16.33
N LEU A 126 -14.68 -0.53 -16.52
CA LEU A 126 -14.13 -1.71 -17.19
C LEU A 126 -14.08 -1.46 -18.69
N GLU A 127 -12.90 -1.62 -19.32
CA GLU A 127 -12.74 -1.43 -20.76
C GLU A 127 -13.20 -2.64 -21.57
N GLU A 128 -13.01 -3.84 -21.02
CA GLU A 128 -13.51 -5.10 -21.57
C GLU A 128 -14.18 -5.86 -20.43
N SER A 129 -15.45 -6.14 -20.52
CA SER A 129 -16.18 -6.90 -19.51
C SER A 129 -16.94 -8.03 -20.15
N GLU A 130 -16.86 -9.21 -19.55
CA GLU A 130 -17.85 -10.26 -19.76
C GLU A 130 -19.24 -9.74 -19.33
N GLU A 131 -20.30 -10.39 -19.77
CA GLU A 131 -21.65 -10.08 -19.32
C GLU A 131 -21.72 -10.20 -17.79
N PRO A 132 -22.12 -9.13 -17.06
CA PRO A 132 -21.96 -9.11 -15.62
C PRO A 132 -22.93 -10.08 -14.94
N ASP A 133 -22.41 -10.87 -14.03
CA ASP A 133 -23.23 -11.65 -13.12
C ASP A 133 -24.12 -10.75 -12.25
N ALA A 134 -25.33 -11.19 -11.97
CA ALA A 134 -26.33 -10.42 -11.19
C ALA A 134 -25.88 -10.00 -9.78
N HIS A 135 -24.80 -10.59 -9.27
CA HIS A 135 -24.24 -10.25 -7.95
C HIS A 135 -23.02 -9.30 -8.02
N TRP A 136 -22.51 -8.99 -9.21
CA TRP A 136 -21.40 -8.04 -9.37
C TRP A 136 -21.85 -6.61 -9.04
N LEU A 137 -20.92 -5.81 -8.54
CA LEU A 137 -21.22 -4.42 -8.19
C LEU A 137 -21.09 -3.51 -9.41
N ASP A 138 -21.93 -2.48 -9.46
CA ASP A 138 -21.78 -1.42 -10.45
C ASP A 138 -20.46 -0.65 -10.22
N PRO A 139 -19.53 -0.64 -11.18
CA PRO A 139 -18.27 0.07 -11.05
C PRO A 139 -18.44 1.56 -10.71
N ARG A 140 -19.51 2.20 -11.21
CA ARG A 140 -19.78 3.63 -10.96
C ARG A 140 -20.07 3.94 -9.49
N SER A 141 -20.40 2.95 -8.68
CA SER A 141 -20.62 3.09 -7.24
C SER A 141 -19.34 2.88 -6.40
N GLN A 142 -18.17 2.66 -7.03
CA GLN A 142 -16.92 2.26 -6.38
C GLN A 142 -15.83 3.34 -6.42
N GLY A 143 -16.20 4.62 -6.43
CA GLY A 143 -15.27 5.74 -6.54
C GLY A 143 -14.34 5.94 -5.32
N ASP A 144 -14.64 5.31 -4.19
CA ASP A 144 -13.81 5.32 -2.98
C ASP A 144 -12.84 4.12 -2.89
N ALA A 145 -12.92 3.19 -3.86
CA ALA A 145 -12.11 2.00 -3.86
C ALA A 145 -10.86 2.14 -4.74
N LEU A 146 -9.76 1.61 -4.28
CA LEU A 146 -8.53 1.45 -5.05
C LEU A 146 -8.64 0.26 -6.01
N ASP A 147 -7.63 0.08 -6.85
CA ASP A 147 -7.39 -1.18 -7.53
C ASP A 147 -6.72 -2.20 -6.59
N PRO A 148 -6.77 -3.50 -6.91
CA PRO A 148 -6.19 -4.55 -6.07
C PRO A 148 -4.68 -4.37 -5.82
N LEU A 149 -3.91 -4.00 -6.85
CA LEU A 149 -2.45 -3.91 -6.71
C LEU A 149 -2.03 -2.74 -5.81
N THR A 150 -2.68 -1.58 -5.94
CA THR A 150 -2.44 -0.44 -5.06
C THR A 150 -2.82 -0.75 -3.61
N ALA A 151 -3.93 -1.46 -3.36
CA ALA A 151 -4.32 -1.86 -2.01
C ALA A 151 -3.32 -2.85 -1.40
N PHE A 152 -2.86 -3.84 -2.16
CA PHE A 152 -1.82 -4.76 -1.71
C PHE A 152 -0.47 -4.07 -1.52
N TRP A 153 -0.15 -3.08 -2.36
CA TRP A 153 1.02 -2.23 -2.14
C TRP A 153 0.96 -1.51 -0.79
N GLN A 154 -0.18 -0.91 -0.45
CA GLN A 154 -0.36 -0.26 0.85
C GLN A 154 -0.18 -1.25 2.02
N LEU A 155 -0.52 -2.52 1.85
CA LEU A 155 -0.30 -3.56 2.85
C LEU A 155 1.19 -3.92 3.00
N LEU A 156 1.96 -3.92 1.91
CA LEU A 156 3.30 -4.51 1.84
C LEU A 156 4.44 -3.49 1.88
N ARG A 157 4.17 -2.20 1.65
CA ARG A 157 5.19 -1.15 1.62
C ARG A 157 5.93 -1.02 2.93
N ALA A 158 7.16 -0.55 2.84
CA ALA A 158 7.93 -0.15 4.01
C ALA A 158 7.24 1.01 4.74
N ARG A 159 7.33 1.02 6.08
CA ARG A 159 6.67 2.01 6.95
C ARG A 159 7.57 2.44 8.08
N ASP A 160 7.29 3.59 8.66
CA ASP A 160 7.84 4.00 9.93
C ASP A 160 7.21 3.21 11.08
N GLY A 161 7.94 3.09 12.20
CA GLY A 161 7.52 2.26 13.33
C GLY A 161 6.16 2.65 13.93
N ASP A 162 5.80 3.94 13.86
CA ASP A 162 4.55 4.46 14.43
C ASP A 162 3.33 4.23 13.53
N ASP A 163 3.55 3.90 12.25
CA ASP A 163 2.49 3.70 11.24
C ASP A 163 2.20 2.21 10.93
N LEU A 164 2.74 1.31 11.74
CA LEU A 164 2.49 -0.12 11.56
C LEU A 164 1.08 -0.50 12.02
N CYS A 165 0.50 -1.53 11.39
CA CYS A 165 -0.79 -2.14 11.77
C CYS A 165 -2.00 -1.20 11.72
N ARG A 166 -1.96 -0.12 10.93
CA ARG A 166 -3.06 0.88 10.85
C ARG A 166 -3.74 0.91 9.47
N LEU A 167 -3.63 -0.18 8.71
CA LEU A 167 -4.28 -0.22 7.40
C LEU A 167 -5.80 -0.37 7.55
N ASP A 168 -6.52 0.47 6.84
CA ASP A 168 -7.94 0.30 6.52
C ASP A 168 -8.12 0.79 5.09
N THR A 169 -8.21 -0.13 4.15
CA THR A 169 -8.32 0.19 2.72
C THR A 169 -9.33 -0.70 2.04
N VAL A 170 -9.96 -0.16 1.01
CA VAL A 170 -10.93 -0.86 0.19
C VAL A 170 -10.42 -0.91 -1.23
N TYR A 171 -10.62 -2.05 -1.91
CA TYR A 171 -10.37 -2.15 -3.33
C TYR A 171 -11.53 -2.81 -4.07
N PHE A 172 -11.58 -2.51 -5.37
CA PHE A 172 -12.53 -3.06 -6.32
C PHE A 172 -11.79 -3.78 -7.44
N ASP A 173 -12.11 -5.05 -7.68
CA ASP A 173 -11.43 -5.89 -8.67
C ASP A 173 -12.15 -5.93 -10.03
N GLY A 174 -13.11 -5.01 -10.24
CA GLY A 174 -13.97 -4.98 -11.44
C GLY A 174 -15.31 -5.67 -11.24
N GLU A 175 -15.48 -6.47 -10.20
CA GLU A 175 -16.67 -7.25 -9.88
C GLU A 175 -17.04 -7.11 -8.39
N ARG A 176 -16.04 -7.09 -7.53
CA ARG A 176 -16.15 -7.30 -6.07
C ARG A 176 -15.47 -6.21 -5.31
N ARG A 177 -16.03 -5.88 -4.17
CA ARG A 177 -15.50 -4.96 -3.20
C ARG A 177 -14.96 -5.70 -2.00
N ILE A 178 -13.72 -5.43 -1.66
CA ILE A 178 -13.00 -6.05 -0.56
C ILE A 178 -12.38 -4.97 0.33
N ARG A 179 -12.48 -5.16 1.65
CA ARG A 179 -11.77 -4.33 2.63
C ARG A 179 -10.62 -5.13 3.24
N LEU A 180 -9.47 -4.48 3.36
CA LEU A 180 -8.31 -4.96 4.10
C LEU A 180 -8.12 -4.09 5.34
N THR A 181 -8.08 -4.71 6.51
CA THR A 181 -7.80 -4.00 7.77
C THR A 181 -6.65 -4.66 8.50
N THR A 182 -5.89 -3.86 9.26
CA THR A 182 -4.88 -4.38 10.20
C THR A 182 -4.99 -3.69 11.55
N SER A 183 -4.62 -4.39 12.61
CA SER A 183 -4.51 -3.86 13.98
C SER A 183 -3.29 -4.48 14.66
N GLU A 184 -2.63 -3.75 15.55
CA GLU A 184 -1.47 -4.29 16.28
C GLU A 184 -1.92 -5.42 17.21
N ASP A 185 -1.15 -6.51 17.22
CA ASP A 185 -1.27 -7.64 18.13
C ASP A 185 -0.18 -7.60 19.17
N SER A 186 1.08 -7.52 18.75
CA SER A 186 2.23 -7.47 19.64
C SER A 186 3.39 -6.70 19.05
N ARG A 187 4.21 -6.11 19.90
CA ARG A 187 5.39 -5.32 19.53
C ARG A 187 6.58 -5.70 20.39
N ALA A 188 7.71 -5.98 19.73
CA ALA A 188 9.03 -6.14 20.31
C ALA A 188 10.04 -5.24 19.56
N THR A 189 11.27 -5.18 20.01
CA THR A 189 12.31 -4.31 19.43
C THR A 189 12.65 -4.67 17.97
N ASP A 190 12.59 -5.95 17.63
CA ASP A 190 12.96 -6.51 16.34
C ASP A 190 11.78 -7.04 15.53
N ARG A 191 10.56 -6.96 16.04
CA ARG A 191 9.38 -7.52 15.43
C ARG A 191 8.10 -6.84 15.88
N VAL A 192 7.21 -6.56 14.94
CA VAL A 192 5.83 -6.15 15.20
C VAL A 192 4.89 -7.11 14.47
N VAL A 193 3.90 -7.60 15.18
CA VAL A 193 2.87 -8.50 14.63
C VAL A 193 1.56 -7.75 14.54
N CYS A 194 0.91 -7.84 13.37
CA CYS A 194 -0.40 -7.26 13.12
C CYS A 194 -1.40 -8.35 12.77
N ASN A 195 -2.55 -8.34 13.42
CA ASN A 195 -3.72 -9.08 12.99
C ASN A 195 -4.37 -8.36 11.79
N GLY A 196 -4.64 -9.08 10.72
CA GLY A 196 -5.27 -8.57 9.52
C GLY A 196 -6.58 -9.30 9.20
N ARG A 197 -7.44 -8.64 8.45
CA ARG A 197 -8.68 -9.21 7.94
C ARG A 197 -8.88 -8.84 6.47
N TYR A 198 -9.16 -9.85 5.66
CA TYR A 198 -9.72 -9.72 4.32
C TYR A 198 -11.22 -9.89 4.44
N ILE A 199 -12.00 -8.87 4.09
CA ILE A 199 -13.44 -8.81 4.28
C ILE A 199 -14.12 -8.67 2.92
N ARG A 200 -15.01 -9.61 2.58
CA ARG A 200 -15.87 -9.58 1.38
C ARG A 200 -17.05 -8.64 1.64
N GLU A 201 -17.00 -7.41 1.14
CA GLU A 201 -18.06 -6.42 1.35
C GLU A 201 -19.22 -6.58 0.36
N GLY A 202 -18.93 -6.80 -0.93
CA GLY A 202 -19.97 -6.91 -1.96
C GLY A 202 -19.45 -7.58 -3.24
N GLY A 203 -20.35 -7.88 -4.17
CA GLY A 203 -20.01 -8.50 -5.45
C GLY A 203 -19.78 -10.01 -5.40
N PHE A 204 -20.14 -10.68 -4.31
CA PHE A 204 -19.95 -12.12 -4.14
C PHE A 204 -21.26 -12.89 -4.23
N SER A 205 -21.24 -14.04 -4.85
CA SER A 205 -22.39 -14.94 -4.88
C SER A 205 -22.80 -15.41 -3.48
N ARG A 206 -24.08 -15.77 -3.29
CA ARG A 206 -24.58 -16.33 -2.02
C ARG A 206 -23.77 -17.54 -1.57
N LYS A 207 -23.35 -18.39 -2.52
CA LYS A 207 -22.52 -19.57 -2.24
C LYS A 207 -21.16 -19.13 -1.67
N ALA A 208 -20.47 -18.17 -2.31
CA ALA A 208 -19.19 -17.67 -1.83
C ALA A 208 -19.28 -17.05 -0.42
N LEU A 209 -20.37 -16.33 -0.12
CA LEU A 209 -20.58 -15.75 1.21
C LEU A 209 -20.88 -16.78 2.30
N LYS A 210 -21.50 -17.92 1.95
CA LYS A 210 -21.67 -19.07 2.87
C LYS A 210 -20.35 -19.75 3.20
N GLU A 211 -19.40 -19.78 2.27
CA GLU A 211 -18.05 -20.35 2.49
C GLU A 211 -17.19 -19.47 3.43
N GLY A 212 -17.48 -18.18 3.52
CA GLY A 212 -16.81 -17.24 4.42
C GLY A 212 -16.92 -15.81 3.94
N ARG A 213 -17.10 -14.90 4.89
CA ARG A 213 -17.14 -13.46 4.62
C ARG A 213 -15.85 -12.77 5.05
N THR A 214 -15.20 -13.27 6.10
CA THR A 214 -13.99 -12.69 6.67
C THR A 214 -12.90 -13.75 6.77
N PHE A 215 -11.70 -13.43 6.29
CA PHE A 215 -10.54 -14.31 6.32
C PHE A 215 -9.42 -13.62 7.09
N PRO A 216 -9.00 -14.17 8.23
CA PRO A 216 -7.91 -13.61 9.01
C PRO A 216 -6.56 -13.89 8.36
N PHE A 217 -5.65 -12.94 8.51
CA PHE A 217 -4.23 -13.11 8.23
C PHE A 217 -3.39 -12.41 9.29
N GLU A 218 -2.14 -12.75 9.36
CA GLU A 218 -1.15 -12.12 10.23
C GLU A 218 -0.03 -11.55 9.38
N LEU A 219 0.40 -10.34 9.69
CA LEU A 219 1.60 -9.72 9.14
C LEU A 219 2.65 -9.65 10.24
N THR A 220 3.87 -10.04 9.92
CA THR A 220 5.04 -9.78 10.76
C THR A 220 5.91 -8.75 10.07
N TYR A 221 6.16 -7.64 10.74
CA TYR A 221 7.14 -6.65 10.32
C TYR A 221 8.47 -6.90 11.01
N ALA A 222 9.57 -6.63 10.31
CA ALA A 222 10.93 -6.61 10.83
C ALA A 222 11.66 -5.36 10.35
N PRO A 223 12.65 -4.86 11.11
CA PRO A 223 13.49 -3.75 10.68
C PRO A 223 14.24 -4.08 9.39
N ALA A 224 14.30 -3.13 8.46
CA ALA A 224 15.09 -3.22 7.24
C ALA A 224 16.33 -2.35 7.33
N ALA A 225 17.32 -2.62 6.47
CA ALA A 225 18.56 -1.84 6.39
C ALA A 225 18.33 -0.35 6.06
N SER A 226 17.20 -0.01 5.48
CA SER A 226 16.77 1.37 5.19
C SER A 226 16.35 2.17 6.43
N GLY A 227 16.27 1.56 7.61
CA GLY A 227 15.72 2.18 8.83
C GLY A 227 14.19 2.12 8.94
N HIS A 228 13.50 1.71 7.87
CA HIS A 228 12.05 1.45 7.91
C HIS A 228 11.74 0.01 8.31
N TRP A 229 10.48 -0.25 8.60
CA TRP A 229 9.96 -1.59 8.85
C TRP A 229 9.35 -2.18 7.58
N GLN A 230 9.66 -3.44 7.30
CA GLN A 230 9.13 -4.17 6.14
C GLN A 230 8.40 -5.42 6.58
N VAL A 231 7.33 -5.77 5.84
CA VAL A 231 6.67 -7.06 6.03
C VAL A 231 7.65 -8.18 5.68
N SER A 232 8.02 -8.98 6.66
CA SER A 232 8.93 -10.12 6.56
C SER A 232 8.18 -11.43 6.35
N ARG A 233 6.94 -11.51 6.86
CA ARG A 233 6.10 -12.70 6.81
C ARG A 233 4.63 -12.33 6.73
N ILE A 234 3.87 -13.13 5.97
CA ILE A 234 2.40 -13.12 5.95
C ILE A 234 1.92 -14.54 6.18
N ASP A 235 0.97 -14.71 7.07
CA ASP A 235 0.36 -15.98 7.40
C ASP A 235 -1.16 -15.87 7.23
N ALA A 236 -1.71 -16.52 6.24
CA ALA A 236 -3.11 -16.38 5.88
C ALA A 236 -3.85 -17.71 5.93
N LYS A 237 -5.01 -17.70 6.59
CA LYS A 237 -5.96 -18.82 6.54
C LYS A 237 -6.89 -18.64 5.35
N THR A 238 -6.91 -19.62 4.46
CA THR A 238 -7.78 -19.62 3.28
C THR A 238 -8.77 -20.77 3.36
N LEU A 239 -9.77 -20.78 2.49
CA LEU A 239 -10.73 -21.89 2.37
C LEU A 239 -10.08 -23.25 2.07
N ARG A 240 -8.86 -23.23 1.50
CA ARG A 240 -8.14 -24.46 1.07
C ARG A 240 -6.98 -24.83 1.98
N GLY A 241 -6.75 -24.07 3.05
CA GLY A 241 -5.66 -24.29 3.98
C GLY A 241 -4.86 -23.03 4.27
N ARG A 242 -3.74 -23.22 4.96
CA ARG A 242 -2.85 -22.14 5.39
C ARG A 242 -1.84 -21.83 4.28
N VAL A 243 -1.72 -20.54 3.98
CA VAL A 243 -0.72 -19.99 3.04
C VAL A 243 0.26 -19.15 3.85
N LEU A 244 1.54 -19.37 3.62
CA LEU A 244 2.61 -18.63 4.25
C LEU A 244 3.46 -17.96 3.17
N LEU A 245 3.70 -16.66 3.29
CA LEU A 245 4.64 -15.90 2.47
C LEU A 245 5.81 -15.47 3.34
N ILE A 246 7.03 -15.69 2.86
CA ILE A 246 8.27 -15.31 3.54
C ILE A 246 9.07 -14.42 2.59
N ARG A 247 9.41 -13.20 3.04
CA ARG A 247 10.22 -12.24 2.27
C ARG A 247 11.65 -12.78 2.07
N ARG A 248 12.21 -12.48 0.88
CA ARG A 248 13.59 -12.84 0.47
C ARG A 248 14.33 -11.62 -0.05
#